data_d37c7afac3455c24ca88d0d0ccd9fd54
#
_entry.id   d37c7afac3455c24ca88d0d0ccd9fd54
#
_cell.length_a   1.000
_cell.length_b   1.000
_cell.length_c   1.000
_cell.angle_alpha   90.00
_cell.angle_beta   90.00
_cell.angle_gamma   90.00
#
_symmetry.space_group_name_H-M   'P 1'
#
loop_
_entity.id
_entity.type
_entity.pdbx_description
1 polymer ?
#
loop_
_entity_poly.entity_id
_entity_poly.type
_entity_poly.pdbx_seq_one_letter_code
_entity_poly.pdbx_strand_id
1 'polypeptide(L)'
;VIKKNNWENISFVNYDCFNKETYKKINYTPNIVIISGVFELFEDNNMLENTISGVAEILDKNGAVIYTGQPWHPQLKQIALVLNSHKGHGKSWLMRRRSEKELDSLFENYNLKKEKMLIDNNGIFTVSLAELR
;
A
#
# COMPACT_ATOMS: atom_id res chain seq x y z
N VAL A 1 -14.98 17.03 4.21
CA VAL A 1 -15.74 16.56 3.03
C VAL A 1 -16.86 15.62 3.47
N ILE A 2 -16.61 14.56 4.27
CA ILE A 2 -17.62 13.58 4.70
C ILE A 2 -18.80 14.25 5.42
N LYS A 3 -18.52 15.05 6.45
CA LYS A 3 -19.54 15.79 7.21
C LYS A 3 -20.33 16.79 6.32
N LYS A 4 -19.67 17.43 5.35
CA LYS A 4 -20.30 18.42 4.47
C LYS A 4 -21.32 17.79 3.52
N ASN A 5 -21.11 16.51 3.15
CA ASN A 5 -21.95 15.79 2.20
C ASN A 5 -22.93 14.81 2.86
N ASN A 6 -23.02 14.79 4.19
CA ASN A 6 -23.86 13.85 4.96
C ASN A 6 -23.69 12.38 4.57
N TRP A 7 -22.45 11.97 4.32
CA TRP A 7 -22.14 10.56 4.03
C TRP A 7 -22.09 9.75 5.31
N GLU A 8 -23.15 9.02 5.58
CA GLU A 8 -23.30 8.22 6.80
C GLU A 8 -22.57 6.87 6.75
N ASN A 9 -22.33 6.37 5.53
CA ASN A 9 -21.66 5.08 5.28
C ASN A 9 -20.13 5.19 5.15
N ILE A 10 -19.54 6.36 5.42
CA ILE A 10 -18.10 6.59 5.36
C ILE A 10 -17.61 7.04 6.73
N SER A 11 -16.61 6.37 7.24
CA SER A 11 -15.88 6.77 8.44
C SER A 11 -14.41 7.08 8.12
N PHE A 12 -13.81 7.97 8.89
CA PHE A 12 -12.39 8.29 8.83
C PHE A 12 -11.75 7.98 10.18
N VAL A 13 -10.65 7.26 10.14
CA VAL A 13 -9.81 6.98 11.30
C VAL A 13 -8.37 7.41 10.99
N ASN A 14 -7.68 7.92 12.00
CA ASN A 14 -6.27 8.28 11.88
C ASN A 14 -5.44 7.20 12.59
N TYR A 15 -5.00 6.23 11.82
CA TYR A 15 -4.22 5.10 12.30
C TYR A 15 -2.89 5.00 11.56
N ASP A 16 -1.86 4.48 12.26
CA ASP A 16 -0.60 4.12 11.65
C ASP A 16 -0.73 2.74 10.97
N CYS A 17 -0.72 2.72 9.64
CA CYS A 17 -0.85 1.48 8.87
C CYS A 17 0.37 0.55 8.99
N PHE A 18 1.51 1.04 9.46
CA PHE A 18 2.71 0.22 9.69
C PHE A 18 2.76 -0.39 11.09
N ASN A 19 1.84 -0.02 11.96
CA ASN A 19 1.71 -0.61 13.28
C ASN A 19 0.65 -1.73 13.24
N LYS A 20 1.09 -2.97 13.36
CA LYS A 20 0.24 -4.15 13.32
C LYS A 20 -0.89 -4.12 14.37
N GLU A 21 -0.64 -3.56 15.54
CA GLU A 21 -1.64 -3.43 16.61
C GLU A 21 -2.83 -2.52 16.22
N THR A 22 -2.65 -1.68 15.19
CA THR A 22 -3.72 -0.84 14.66
C THR A 22 -4.85 -1.65 14.05
N TYR A 23 -4.53 -2.74 13.39
CA TYR A 23 -5.50 -3.61 12.72
C TYR A 23 -6.43 -4.32 13.72
N LYS A 24 -5.95 -4.62 14.92
CA LYS A 24 -6.76 -5.19 16.01
C LYS A 24 -7.87 -4.25 16.53
N LYS A 25 -7.78 -2.95 16.22
CA LYS A 25 -8.79 -1.95 16.56
C LYS A 25 -9.92 -1.87 15.53
N ILE A 26 -9.75 -2.53 14.39
CA ILE A 26 -10.76 -2.60 13.34
C ILE A 26 -11.73 -3.71 13.72
N ASN A 27 -12.98 -3.36 13.97
CA ASN A 27 -14.00 -4.25 14.50
C ASN A 27 -14.96 -4.81 13.42
N TYR A 28 -14.52 -4.81 12.18
CA TYR A 28 -15.25 -5.38 11.04
C TYR A 28 -14.29 -6.13 10.12
N THR A 29 -14.81 -7.02 9.31
CA THR A 29 -14.08 -7.85 8.37
C THR A 29 -14.28 -7.29 6.95
N PRO A 30 -13.30 -6.59 6.36
CA PRO A 30 -13.45 -6.01 5.03
C PRO A 30 -13.39 -7.09 3.94
N ASN A 31 -14.21 -6.95 2.90
CA ASN A 31 -14.12 -7.78 1.70
C ASN A 31 -13.09 -7.23 0.71
N ILE A 32 -12.85 -5.93 0.74
CA ILE A 32 -11.86 -5.26 -0.14
C ILE A 32 -11.04 -4.29 0.72
N VAL A 33 -9.72 -4.36 0.56
CA VAL A 33 -8.78 -3.38 1.10
C VAL A 33 -8.04 -2.74 -0.06
N ILE A 34 -7.88 -1.41 -0.02
CA ILE A 34 -7.14 -0.66 -1.05
C ILE A 34 -5.92 -0.01 -0.40
N ILE A 35 -4.73 -0.32 -0.94
CA ILE A 35 -3.45 0.27 -0.54
C ILE A 35 -2.90 1.03 -1.73
N SER A 36 -3.05 2.34 -1.73
CA SER A 36 -2.69 3.18 -2.88
C SER A 36 -1.65 4.23 -2.50
N GLY A 37 -0.56 4.30 -3.27
CA GLY A 37 0.48 5.32 -3.13
C GLY A 37 1.28 5.21 -1.83
N VAL A 38 1.46 4.03 -1.28
CA VAL A 38 2.13 3.84 0.03
C VAL A 38 3.47 3.14 -0.14
N PHE A 39 3.52 2.03 -0.84
CA PHE A 39 4.67 1.12 -0.81
C PHE A 39 5.93 1.69 -1.44
N GLU A 40 5.80 2.57 -2.43
CA GLU A 40 6.91 3.26 -3.05
C GLU A 40 7.54 4.37 -2.19
N LEU A 41 6.84 4.84 -1.16
CA LEU A 41 7.29 5.95 -0.32
C LEU A 41 8.23 5.51 0.81
N PHE A 42 8.27 4.22 1.12
CA PHE A 42 9.01 3.67 2.25
C PHE A 42 10.02 2.63 1.79
N GLU A 43 11.25 2.75 2.30
CA GLU A 43 12.36 1.89 1.89
C GLU A 43 12.41 0.54 2.63
N ASP A 44 11.88 0.48 3.85
CA ASP A 44 11.94 -0.69 4.72
C ASP A 44 10.81 -1.68 4.41
N ASN A 45 11.17 -2.91 4.01
CA ASN A 45 10.21 -3.98 3.77
C ASN A 45 9.47 -4.41 5.03
N ASN A 46 10.08 -4.32 6.21
CA ASN A 46 9.40 -4.68 7.46
C ASN A 46 8.15 -3.82 7.69
N MET A 47 8.18 -2.53 7.30
CA MET A 47 7.01 -1.67 7.36
C MET A 47 5.87 -2.19 6.46
N LEU A 48 6.22 -2.58 5.24
CA LEU A 48 5.25 -3.14 4.31
C LEU A 48 4.69 -4.46 4.81
N GLU A 49 5.55 -5.36 5.30
CA GLU A 49 5.13 -6.65 5.84
C GLU A 49 4.18 -6.49 7.03
N ASN A 50 4.41 -5.52 7.91
CA ASN A 50 3.48 -5.19 9.00
C ASN A 50 2.10 -4.78 8.46
N THR A 51 2.07 -3.96 7.39
CA THR A 51 0.83 -3.57 6.72
C THR A 51 0.14 -4.77 6.09
N ILE A 52 0.87 -5.55 5.29
CA ILE A 52 0.32 -6.70 4.54
C ILE A 52 -0.20 -7.76 5.52
N SER A 53 0.58 -8.09 6.57
CA SER A 53 0.16 -9.06 7.57
C SER A 53 -1.08 -8.58 8.35
N GLY A 54 -1.11 -7.31 8.74
CA GLY A 54 -2.26 -6.74 9.44
C GLY A 54 -3.53 -6.74 8.57
N VAL A 55 -3.40 -6.44 7.28
CA VAL A 55 -4.50 -6.53 6.32
C VAL A 55 -4.95 -7.98 6.15
N ALA A 56 -4.04 -8.93 5.99
CA ALA A 56 -4.39 -10.35 5.85
C ALA A 56 -5.14 -10.90 7.09
N GLU A 57 -4.80 -10.41 8.30
CA GLU A 57 -5.47 -10.82 9.54
C GLU A 57 -6.94 -10.37 9.64
N ILE A 58 -7.29 -9.21 9.05
CA ILE A 58 -8.66 -8.66 9.15
C ILE A 58 -9.51 -8.94 7.92
N LEU A 59 -8.90 -9.31 6.80
CA LEU A 59 -9.58 -9.52 5.52
C LEU A 59 -10.54 -10.71 5.59
N ASP A 60 -11.69 -10.59 4.93
CA ASP A 60 -12.60 -11.73 4.74
C ASP A 60 -11.89 -12.87 4.00
N LYS A 61 -12.27 -14.10 4.30
CA LYS A 61 -11.71 -15.31 3.66
C LYS A 61 -11.83 -15.34 2.13
N ASN A 62 -12.79 -14.59 1.57
CA ASN A 62 -12.94 -14.39 0.13
C ASN A 62 -12.59 -12.95 -0.26
N GLY A 63 -11.86 -12.26 0.60
CA GLY A 63 -11.53 -10.86 0.41
C GLY A 63 -10.34 -10.65 -0.53
N ALA A 64 -10.25 -9.44 -1.04
CA ALA A 64 -9.22 -9.02 -1.97
C ALA A 64 -8.49 -7.75 -1.52
N VAL A 65 -7.23 -7.66 -1.88
CA VAL A 65 -6.42 -6.45 -1.70
C VAL A 65 -6.10 -5.86 -3.07
N ILE A 66 -6.44 -4.59 -3.26
CA ILE A 66 -6.01 -3.82 -4.42
C ILE A 66 -4.85 -2.94 -3.98
N TYR A 67 -3.71 -3.03 -4.66
CA TYR A 67 -2.55 -2.24 -4.31
C TYR A 67 -1.85 -1.66 -5.52
N THR A 68 -1.21 -0.50 -5.33
CA THR A 68 -0.40 0.13 -6.36
C THR A 68 1.07 -0.20 -6.16
N GLY A 69 1.77 -0.33 -7.28
CA GLY A 69 3.22 -0.44 -7.35
C GLY A 69 3.79 0.61 -8.29
N GLN A 70 5.07 0.90 -8.14
CA GLN A 70 5.80 1.78 -9.03
C GLN A 70 7.19 1.21 -9.28
N PRO A 71 7.32 0.18 -10.15
CA PRO A 71 8.58 -0.54 -10.38
C PRO A 71 9.66 0.34 -11.01
N TRP A 72 9.25 1.38 -11.73
CA TRP A 72 10.14 2.29 -12.41
C TRP A 72 9.61 3.72 -12.41
N HIS A 73 10.53 4.72 -12.49
CA HIS A 73 10.15 6.11 -12.65
C HIS A 73 11.25 6.88 -13.42
N PRO A 74 10.93 7.58 -14.51
CA PRO A 74 11.92 8.23 -15.37
C PRO A 74 12.67 9.36 -14.67
N GLN A 75 12.07 10.02 -13.71
CA GLN A 75 12.63 11.17 -12.99
C GLN A 75 13.14 10.84 -11.59
N LEU A 76 13.40 9.57 -11.28
CA LEU A 76 13.79 9.15 -9.93
C LEU A 76 15.00 9.93 -9.39
N LYS A 77 16.01 10.15 -10.25
CA LYS A 77 17.21 10.92 -9.90
C LYS A 77 16.88 12.39 -9.58
N GLN A 78 16.01 13.02 -10.38
CA GLN A 78 15.60 14.40 -10.15
C GLN A 78 14.80 14.53 -8.85
N ILE A 79 13.89 13.59 -8.60
CA ILE A 79 13.14 13.55 -7.34
C ILE A 79 14.09 13.50 -6.14
N ALA A 80 15.07 12.61 -6.16
CA ALA A 80 16.03 12.47 -5.07
C ALA A 80 16.94 13.69 -4.87
N LEU A 81 17.22 14.45 -5.92
CA LEU A 81 18.09 15.64 -5.86
C LEU A 81 17.35 16.90 -5.48
N VAL A 82 16.08 17.05 -5.89
CA VAL A 82 15.34 18.33 -5.81
C VAL A 82 14.31 18.32 -4.70
N LEU A 83 13.69 17.18 -4.42
CA LEU A 83 12.60 17.10 -3.46
C LEU A 83 13.09 16.66 -2.07
N ASN A 84 12.58 17.33 -1.06
CA ASN A 84 12.80 16.93 0.31
C ASN A 84 11.80 15.87 0.72
N SER A 85 12.25 14.93 1.56
CA SER A 85 11.37 13.90 2.11
C SER A 85 10.23 14.53 2.93
N HIS A 86 9.01 14.07 2.71
CA HIS A 86 7.85 14.44 3.53
C HIS A 86 7.98 14.00 5.01
N LYS A 87 8.94 13.11 5.32
CA LYS A 87 9.31 12.77 6.70
C LYS A 87 10.07 13.90 7.43
N GLY A 88 10.31 15.04 6.76
CA GLY A 88 10.93 16.21 7.33
C GLY A 88 12.46 16.16 7.37
N HIS A 89 13.05 17.19 8.00
CA HIS A 89 14.48 17.27 8.30
C HIS A 89 15.43 17.55 7.13
N GLY A 90 14.95 18.10 6.00
CA GLY A 90 15.79 18.49 4.86
C GLY A 90 16.53 17.33 4.17
N LYS A 91 16.16 16.08 4.44
CA LYS A 91 16.72 14.90 3.79
C LYS A 91 16.15 14.75 2.39
N SER A 92 16.95 14.26 1.45
CA SER A 92 16.51 13.90 0.11
C SER A 92 15.35 12.90 0.16
N TRP A 93 14.43 13.03 -0.79
CA TRP A 93 13.32 12.08 -0.90
C TRP A 93 13.79 10.81 -1.61
N LEU A 94 14.16 9.82 -0.85
CA LEU A 94 14.54 8.52 -1.34
C LEU A 94 13.30 7.62 -1.41
N MET A 95 12.82 7.39 -2.62
CA MET A 95 11.74 6.44 -2.91
C MET A 95 12.35 5.11 -3.28
N ARG A 96 11.90 4.03 -2.66
CA ARG A 96 12.30 2.69 -3.04
C ARG A 96 11.38 2.14 -4.13
N ARG A 97 11.98 1.74 -5.23
CA ARG A 97 11.28 1.01 -6.30
C ARG A 97 11.40 -0.49 -6.03
N ARG A 98 10.28 -1.17 -6.01
CA ARG A 98 10.21 -2.63 -5.87
C ARG A 98 9.77 -3.23 -7.19
N SER A 99 10.44 -4.30 -7.60
CA SER A 99 9.96 -5.09 -8.73
C SER A 99 8.64 -5.76 -8.36
N GLU A 100 7.85 -6.11 -9.38
CA GLU A 100 6.62 -6.89 -9.17
C GLU A 100 6.90 -8.20 -8.43
N LYS A 101 7.99 -8.89 -8.79
CA LYS A 101 8.40 -10.12 -8.11
C LYS A 101 8.68 -9.92 -6.62
N GLU A 102 9.30 -8.79 -6.24
CA GLU A 102 9.54 -8.46 -4.84
C GLU A 102 8.22 -8.21 -4.10
N LEU A 103 7.31 -7.44 -4.69
CA LEU A 103 5.98 -7.19 -4.11
C LEU A 103 5.18 -8.49 -3.99
N ASP A 104 5.17 -9.32 -5.03
CA ASP A 104 4.48 -10.62 -5.02
C ASP A 104 4.96 -11.48 -3.85
N SER A 105 6.29 -11.59 -3.66
CA SER A 105 6.85 -12.36 -2.55
C SER A 105 6.41 -11.83 -1.18
N LEU A 106 6.32 -10.51 -1.00
CA LEU A 106 5.85 -9.91 0.26
C LEU A 106 4.39 -10.27 0.54
N PHE A 107 3.53 -10.27 -0.48
CA PHE A 107 2.12 -10.64 -0.34
C PHE A 107 1.93 -12.15 -0.14
N GLU A 108 2.67 -12.98 -0.87
CA GLU A 108 2.62 -14.44 -0.79
C GLU A 108 3.03 -14.97 0.59
N ASN A 109 3.94 -14.28 1.30
CA ASN A 109 4.32 -14.61 2.69
C ASN A 109 3.10 -14.60 3.64
N TYR A 110 2.02 -13.94 3.27
CA TYR A 110 0.79 -13.82 4.06
C TYR A 110 -0.43 -14.44 3.35
N ASN A 111 -0.23 -15.40 2.48
CA ASN A 111 -1.26 -16.11 1.72
C ASN A 111 -2.11 -15.21 0.81
N LEU A 112 -1.60 -14.04 0.44
CA LEU A 112 -2.22 -13.15 -0.53
C LEU A 112 -1.59 -13.37 -1.89
N LYS A 113 -2.32 -14.02 -2.80
CA LYS A 113 -1.83 -14.35 -4.14
C LYS A 113 -2.33 -13.35 -5.17
N LYS A 114 -1.41 -12.82 -5.98
CA LYS A 114 -1.77 -11.91 -7.09
C LYS A 114 -2.53 -12.66 -8.17
N GLU A 115 -3.73 -12.20 -8.47
CA GLU A 115 -4.61 -12.75 -9.51
C GLU A 115 -4.58 -11.91 -10.79
N LYS A 116 -4.40 -10.60 -10.65
CA LYS A 116 -4.42 -9.69 -11.80
C LYS A 116 -3.52 -8.49 -11.55
N MET A 117 -2.94 -7.99 -12.63
CA MET A 117 -2.21 -6.73 -12.65
C MET A 117 -2.56 -5.94 -13.90
N LEU A 118 -2.71 -4.65 -13.73
CA LEU A 118 -2.79 -3.66 -14.80
C LEU A 118 -1.58 -2.74 -14.72
N ILE A 119 -1.11 -2.28 -15.86
CA ILE A 119 0.00 -1.32 -15.95
C ILE A 119 -0.47 -0.10 -16.74
N ASP A 120 -0.05 1.08 -16.33
CA ASP A 120 -0.36 2.30 -17.07
C ASP A 120 0.37 2.35 -18.42
N ASN A 121 -0.07 3.22 -19.31
CA ASN A 121 0.48 3.34 -20.67
C ASN A 121 1.96 3.72 -20.72
N ASN A 122 2.49 4.29 -19.64
CA ASN A 122 3.90 4.69 -19.54
C ASN A 122 4.77 3.65 -18.81
N GLY A 123 4.16 2.58 -18.27
CA GLY A 123 4.86 1.55 -17.51
C GLY A 123 5.38 2.02 -16.16
N ILE A 124 4.86 3.12 -15.63
CA ILE A 124 5.32 3.73 -14.38
C ILE A 124 4.58 3.13 -13.19
N PHE A 125 3.26 3.02 -13.30
CA PHE A 125 2.40 2.52 -12.23
C PHE A 125 1.78 1.18 -12.59
N THR A 126 1.67 0.34 -11.57
CA THR A 126 0.89 -0.88 -11.62
C THR A 126 -0.25 -0.83 -10.61
N VAL A 127 -1.35 -1.48 -10.94
CA VAL A 127 -2.46 -1.74 -10.02
C VAL A 127 -2.67 -3.25 -10.01
N SER A 128 -2.49 -3.85 -8.87
CA SER A 128 -2.59 -5.30 -8.68
C SER A 128 -3.75 -5.66 -7.78
N LEU A 129 -4.37 -6.81 -8.05
CA LEU A 129 -5.37 -7.47 -7.23
C LEU A 129 -4.74 -8.74 -6.67
N ALA A 130 -4.77 -8.91 -5.34
CA ALA A 130 -4.41 -10.15 -4.67
C ALA A 130 -5.58 -10.66 -3.83
N GLU A 131 -5.76 -11.97 -3.78
CA GLU A 131 -6.80 -12.66 -3.02
C GLU A 131 -6.19 -13.51 -1.93
N LEU A 132 -6.87 -13.61 -0.78
CA LEU A 132 -6.50 -14.47 0.31
C LEU A 132 -6.79 -15.94 -0.06
N ARG A 133 -5.83 -16.85 0.22
CA ARG A 133 -5.94 -18.29 -0.05
C ARG A 133 -5.67 -19.14 1.17
#